data_c80788e4df8ed18e50ee46cf625aa893
#
_entry.id   c80788e4df8ed18e50ee46cf625aa893
#
_cell.length_a   1.000
_cell.length_b   1.000
_cell.length_c   1.000
_cell.angle_alpha   90.00
_cell.angle_beta   90.00
_cell.angle_gamma   90.00
#
_symmetry.space_group_name_H-M   'P 1'
#
loop_
_entity.id
_entity.type
_entity.pdbx_description
1 polymer ?
#
loop_
_entity_poly.entity_id
_entity_poly.type
_entity_poly.pdbx_seq_one_letter_code
_entity_poly.pdbx_strand_id
1 'polypeptide(L)'
;MAKATWSALSAESANLATPLNGVATGTTVFIGDIENTTNKDFYLGLWFQSGSMSPTSTGSISVILRRKRGSVYAENNSEIQVLGLTGTGSRQVNLAASIRIPYAATWGLFIQNNLGATIPASGNTLVSFTWNEEVN
;
A
#
# COMPACT_ATOMS: atom_id res chain seq x y z
N MET A 1 28.19 22.08 0.27
CA MET A 1 27.03 21.72 -0.58
C MET A 1 26.09 20.82 0.22
N ALA A 2 24.83 21.20 0.29
CA ALA A 2 23.84 20.37 0.94
C ALA A 2 23.60 19.08 0.15
N LYS A 3 23.39 17.98 0.86
CA LYS A 3 23.03 16.68 0.28
C LYS A 3 21.67 16.27 0.77
N ALA A 4 20.86 15.70 -0.12
CA ALA A 4 19.65 15.01 0.28
C ALA A 4 20.02 13.65 0.88
N THR A 5 19.45 13.32 2.01
CA THR A 5 19.60 12.02 2.66
C THR A 5 18.22 11.48 3.05
N TRP A 6 18.10 10.17 3.16
CA TRP A 6 16.88 9.54 3.62
C TRP A 6 16.86 9.48 5.13
N SER A 7 15.71 9.78 5.73
CA SER A 7 15.52 9.52 7.15
C SER A 7 15.52 8.01 7.41
N ALA A 8 15.68 7.61 8.66
CA ALA A 8 15.45 6.23 9.05
C ALA A 8 13.98 5.86 8.78
N LEU A 9 13.72 4.60 8.44
CA LEU A 9 12.37 4.09 8.33
C LEU A 9 11.70 4.11 9.71
N SER A 10 10.42 4.45 9.77
CA SER A 10 9.62 4.27 10.97
C SER A 10 9.50 2.77 11.30
N ALA A 11 9.07 2.45 12.52
CA ALA A 11 8.71 1.08 12.85
C ALA A 11 7.57 0.59 11.95
N GLU A 12 7.57 -0.70 11.61
CA GLU A 12 6.47 -1.30 10.87
C GLU A 12 5.18 -1.28 11.69
N SER A 13 4.06 -1.09 11.02
CA SER A 13 2.73 -1.20 11.62
C SER A 13 2.42 -2.63 12.06
N ALA A 14 1.35 -2.80 12.84
CA ALA A 14 0.70 -4.10 12.97
C ALA A 14 0.19 -4.59 11.60
N ASN A 15 -0.17 -5.88 11.51
CA ASN A 15 -0.70 -6.45 10.28
C ASN A 15 -2.02 -5.77 9.88
N LEU A 16 -2.07 -5.19 8.69
CA LEU A 16 -3.21 -4.48 8.12
C LEU A 16 -3.97 -5.32 7.08
N ALA A 17 -3.66 -6.60 6.94
CA ALA A 17 -4.14 -7.42 5.82
C ALA A 17 -5.60 -7.89 5.97
N THR A 18 -6.24 -7.76 7.12
CA THR A 18 -7.59 -8.28 7.34
C THR A 18 -8.60 -7.87 6.25
N PRO A 19 -8.67 -6.59 5.79
CA PRO A 19 -9.57 -6.21 4.71
C PRO A 19 -9.29 -6.89 3.36
N LEU A 20 -8.08 -7.43 3.17
CA LEU A 20 -7.68 -8.11 1.93
C LEU A 20 -8.04 -9.60 1.91
N ASN A 21 -8.37 -10.18 3.06
CA ASN A 21 -8.66 -11.61 3.17
C ASN A 21 -9.88 -11.98 2.31
N GLY A 22 -9.70 -12.91 1.38
CA GLY A 22 -10.76 -13.39 0.51
C GLY A 22 -11.23 -12.42 -0.57
N VAL A 23 -10.49 -11.37 -0.84
CA VAL A 23 -10.89 -10.34 -1.82
C VAL A 23 -10.72 -10.86 -3.24
N ALA A 24 -11.80 -10.80 -4.02
CA ALA A 24 -11.80 -11.21 -5.42
C ALA A 24 -11.01 -10.24 -6.29
N THR A 25 -10.48 -10.74 -7.42
CA THR A 25 -9.84 -9.89 -8.43
C THR A 25 -10.83 -8.83 -8.94
N GLY A 26 -10.32 -7.62 -9.20
CA GLY A 26 -11.12 -6.47 -9.63
C GLY A 26 -11.72 -5.64 -8.49
N THR A 27 -11.63 -6.08 -7.24
CA THR A 27 -12.22 -5.40 -6.09
C THR A 27 -11.21 -4.45 -5.44
N THR A 28 -11.67 -3.24 -5.11
CA THR A 28 -10.94 -2.26 -4.32
C THR A 28 -11.46 -2.26 -2.89
N VAL A 29 -10.56 -2.34 -1.92
CA VAL A 29 -10.91 -2.33 -0.49
C VAL A 29 -10.22 -1.21 0.25
N PHE A 30 -10.88 -0.70 1.27
CA PHE A 30 -10.30 0.25 2.21
C PHE A 30 -9.43 -0.49 3.23
N ILE A 31 -8.20 -0.01 3.42
CA ILE A 31 -7.25 -0.58 4.38
C ILE A 31 -7.23 0.18 5.69
N GLY A 32 -7.15 1.50 5.63
CA GLY A 32 -7.07 2.35 6.81
C GLY A 32 -6.72 3.78 6.47
N ASP A 33 -6.77 4.65 7.47
CA ASP A 33 -6.37 6.04 7.33
C ASP A 33 -4.87 6.19 7.57
N ILE A 34 -4.24 7.03 6.74
CA ILE A 34 -2.88 7.52 6.95
C ILE A 34 -3.00 8.95 7.45
N GLU A 35 -2.81 9.13 8.75
CA GLU A 35 -2.80 10.46 9.36
C GLU A 35 -1.39 11.05 9.21
N ASN A 36 -1.27 12.13 8.45
CA ASN A 36 0.01 12.75 8.14
C ASN A 36 0.06 14.24 8.53
N THR A 37 -0.88 14.71 9.32
CA THR A 37 -0.91 16.13 9.74
C THR A 37 0.13 16.43 10.81
N THR A 38 0.48 15.44 11.62
CA THR A 38 1.46 15.56 12.71
C THR A 38 2.88 15.25 12.24
N ASN A 39 3.07 14.09 11.63
CA ASN A 39 4.42 13.61 11.25
C ASN A 39 4.92 14.27 9.96
N LYS A 40 4.02 14.60 9.05
CA LYS A 40 4.34 15.24 7.75
C LYS A 40 5.38 14.44 6.95
N ASP A 41 5.23 13.12 6.96
CA ASP A 41 6.09 12.23 6.18
C ASP A 41 5.82 12.38 4.68
N PHE A 42 6.85 12.19 3.87
CA PHE A 42 6.76 12.33 2.42
C PHE A 42 6.43 11.03 1.71
N TYR A 43 6.78 9.90 2.31
CA TYR A 43 6.67 8.59 1.67
C TYR A 43 6.04 7.58 2.61
N LEU A 44 5.18 6.74 2.02
CA LEU A 44 4.57 5.58 2.65
C LEU A 44 5.11 4.33 1.95
N GLY A 45 5.71 3.45 2.72
CA GLY A 45 6.09 2.14 2.27
C GLY A 45 5.10 1.07 2.72
N LEU A 46 4.90 0.06 1.90
CA LEU A 46 4.08 -1.10 2.22
C LEU A 46 4.83 -2.37 1.83
N TRP A 47 4.69 -3.40 2.64
CA TRP A 47 5.08 -4.76 2.28
C TRP A 47 3.87 -5.65 2.38
N PHE A 48 3.51 -6.29 1.27
CA PHE A 48 2.42 -7.25 1.21
C PHE A 48 2.97 -8.66 0.93
N GLN A 49 2.58 -9.61 1.75
CA GLN A 49 2.80 -11.03 1.50
C GLN A 49 1.46 -11.76 1.56
N SER A 50 1.10 -12.44 0.49
CA SER A 50 -0.11 -13.24 0.47
C SER A 50 0.10 -14.63 1.07
N GLY A 51 -0.98 -15.32 1.43
CA GLY A 51 -0.97 -16.77 1.52
C GLY A 51 -0.68 -17.37 0.13
N SER A 52 -0.55 -18.70 0.05
CA SER A 52 -0.33 -19.37 -1.23
C SER A 52 -1.50 -19.15 -2.18
N MET A 53 -1.20 -18.69 -3.40
CA MET A 53 -2.19 -18.44 -4.45
C MET A 53 -1.55 -18.60 -5.83
N SER A 54 -2.37 -18.65 -6.86
CA SER A 54 -1.92 -18.77 -8.26
C SER A 54 -2.40 -17.56 -9.06
N PRO A 55 -1.67 -16.42 -8.96
CA PRO A 55 -2.04 -15.22 -9.74
C PRO A 55 -1.71 -15.41 -11.22
N THR A 56 -2.28 -14.57 -12.08
CA THR A 56 -1.87 -14.51 -13.49
C THR A 56 -0.49 -13.87 -13.62
N SER A 57 0.25 -14.21 -14.67
CA SER A 57 1.59 -13.64 -14.91
C SER A 57 1.58 -12.13 -15.18
N THR A 58 0.43 -11.58 -15.59
CA THR A 58 0.21 -10.15 -15.83
C THR A 58 -0.53 -9.48 -14.67
N GLY A 59 -0.74 -10.19 -13.56
CA GLY A 59 -1.45 -9.67 -12.40
C GLY A 59 -0.71 -8.50 -11.74
N SER A 60 -1.45 -7.71 -10.99
CA SER A 60 -0.93 -6.56 -10.25
C SER A 60 -1.76 -6.28 -9.00
N ILE A 61 -1.16 -5.49 -8.12
CA ILE A 61 -1.86 -4.81 -7.01
C ILE A 61 -1.73 -3.32 -7.25
N SER A 62 -2.82 -2.57 -7.08
CA SER A 62 -2.78 -1.11 -7.10
C SER A 62 -2.92 -0.58 -5.69
N VAL A 63 -1.96 0.25 -5.28
CA VAL A 63 -1.97 0.97 -4.00
C VAL A 63 -2.45 2.39 -4.29
N ILE A 64 -3.47 2.84 -3.56
CA ILE A 64 -4.20 4.06 -3.89
C ILE A 64 -4.32 4.93 -2.63
N LEU A 65 -4.02 6.23 -2.76
CA LEU A 65 -4.34 7.23 -1.75
C LEU A 65 -5.47 8.14 -2.23
N ARG A 66 -6.50 8.29 -1.40
CA ARG A 66 -7.60 9.24 -1.60
C ARG A 66 -7.64 10.21 -0.45
N ARG A 67 -7.80 11.51 -0.76
CA ARG A 67 -7.88 12.55 0.26
C ARG A 67 -9.11 12.35 1.15
N LYS A 68 -8.91 12.43 2.46
CA LYS A 68 -10.00 12.43 3.43
C LYS A 68 -10.22 13.84 3.98
N ARG A 69 -11.46 14.29 4.00
CA ARG A 69 -11.87 15.54 4.62
C ARG A 69 -13.05 15.29 5.55
N GLY A 70 -12.85 15.52 6.85
CA GLY A 70 -13.82 15.11 7.85
C GLY A 70 -13.98 13.58 7.86
N SER A 71 -15.17 13.10 7.57
CA SER A 71 -15.48 11.66 7.47
C SER A 71 -15.63 11.17 6.02
N VAL A 72 -15.31 12.01 5.03
CA VAL A 72 -15.57 11.74 3.62
C VAL A 72 -14.26 11.55 2.87
N TYR A 73 -14.17 10.48 2.08
CA TYR A 73 -13.06 10.24 1.15
C TYR A 73 -13.41 10.79 -0.22
N ALA A 74 -12.41 11.41 -0.88
CA ALA A 74 -12.56 11.81 -2.27
C ALA A 74 -12.79 10.57 -3.15
N GLU A 75 -13.60 10.71 -4.18
CA GLU A 75 -13.85 9.61 -5.13
C GLU A 75 -12.68 9.42 -6.09
N ASN A 76 -11.90 10.48 -6.35
CA ASN A 76 -10.72 10.38 -7.21
C ASN A 76 -9.50 9.88 -6.45
N ASN A 77 -8.65 9.18 -7.17
CA ASN A 77 -7.36 8.71 -6.67
C ASN A 77 -6.33 9.83 -6.81
N SER A 78 -5.74 10.28 -5.68
CA SER A 78 -4.71 11.34 -5.71
C SER A 78 -3.35 10.78 -6.06
N GLU A 79 -3.01 9.58 -5.58
CA GLU A 79 -1.79 8.86 -5.91
C GLU A 79 -2.13 7.39 -6.12
N ILE A 80 -1.48 6.80 -7.12
CA ILE A 80 -1.60 5.36 -7.44
C ILE A 80 -0.21 4.81 -7.72
N GLN A 81 0.09 3.65 -7.14
CA GLN A 81 1.22 2.83 -7.56
C GLN A 81 0.73 1.44 -7.95
N VAL A 82 1.07 1.01 -9.16
CA VAL A 82 0.76 -0.33 -9.65
C VAL A 82 1.98 -1.22 -9.45
N LEU A 83 1.79 -2.32 -8.74
CA LEU A 83 2.85 -3.30 -8.44
C LEU A 83 2.62 -4.54 -9.29
N GLY A 84 3.39 -4.66 -10.38
CA GLY A 84 3.34 -5.81 -11.27
C GLY A 84 4.09 -7.01 -10.71
N LEU A 85 3.67 -8.21 -11.10
CA LEU A 85 4.33 -9.45 -10.72
C LEU A 85 5.49 -9.76 -11.66
N THR A 86 6.54 -10.39 -11.13
CA THR A 86 7.68 -10.90 -11.91
C THR A 86 7.78 -12.42 -11.88
N GLY A 87 7.11 -13.08 -10.95
CA GLY A 87 7.10 -14.53 -10.81
C GLY A 87 5.90 -15.18 -11.49
N THR A 88 5.93 -16.50 -11.57
CA THR A 88 4.84 -17.32 -12.11
C THR A 88 4.55 -18.49 -11.19
N GLY A 89 3.39 -19.11 -11.40
CA GLY A 89 2.99 -20.32 -10.67
C GLY A 89 2.39 -20.05 -9.30
N SER A 90 2.07 -21.14 -8.63
CA SER A 90 1.53 -21.12 -7.27
C SER A 90 2.61 -20.74 -6.27
N ARG A 91 2.34 -19.72 -5.45
CA ARG A 91 3.32 -19.20 -4.49
C ARG A 91 2.68 -18.21 -3.52
N GLN A 92 3.44 -17.79 -2.52
CA GLN A 92 3.17 -16.55 -1.81
C GLN A 92 3.62 -15.38 -2.68
N VAL A 93 2.73 -14.40 -2.87
CA VAL A 93 3.05 -13.16 -3.59
C VAL A 93 3.66 -12.17 -2.59
N ASN A 94 4.84 -11.63 -2.92
CA ASN A 94 5.51 -10.62 -2.11
C ASN A 94 5.67 -9.36 -2.94
N LEU A 95 5.13 -8.25 -2.45
CA LEU A 95 5.14 -6.95 -3.14
C LEU A 95 5.53 -5.85 -2.15
N ALA A 96 6.41 -4.96 -2.62
CA ALA A 96 6.81 -3.79 -1.86
C ALA A 96 6.35 -2.53 -2.60
N ALA A 97 5.65 -1.65 -1.91
CA ALA A 97 5.22 -0.36 -2.42
C ALA A 97 6.01 0.77 -1.80
N SER A 98 6.16 1.84 -2.55
CA SER A 98 6.73 3.10 -2.11
C SER A 98 5.94 4.22 -2.79
N ILE A 99 5.01 4.81 -2.07
CA ILE A 99 4.11 5.81 -2.62
C ILE A 99 4.33 7.16 -1.95
N ARG A 100 4.35 8.23 -2.75
CA ARG A 100 4.47 9.57 -2.21
C ARG A 100 3.16 9.99 -1.53
N ILE A 101 3.29 10.63 -0.35
CA ILE A 101 2.17 11.29 0.31
C ILE A 101 2.14 12.74 -0.20
N PRO A 102 1.08 13.18 -0.90
CA PRO A 102 1.12 14.45 -1.64
C PRO A 102 1.30 15.68 -0.76
N TYR A 103 0.70 15.71 0.42
CA TYR A 103 0.84 16.81 1.39
C TYR A 103 0.34 16.38 2.78
N ALA A 104 0.61 17.22 3.78
CA ALA A 104 0.23 16.97 5.16
C ALA A 104 -1.29 17.03 5.33
N ALA A 105 -1.92 15.87 5.41
CA ALA A 105 -3.35 15.70 5.55
C ALA A 105 -3.65 14.27 6.00
N THR A 106 -4.91 13.93 6.17
CA THR A 106 -5.34 12.54 6.34
C THR A 106 -5.70 11.95 4.99
N TRP A 107 -5.19 10.75 4.72
CA TRP A 107 -5.38 10.03 3.46
C TRP A 107 -6.02 8.68 3.74
N GLY A 108 -6.97 8.28 2.92
CA GLY A 108 -7.46 6.91 2.91
C GLY A 108 -6.54 6.04 2.06
N LEU A 109 -6.07 4.93 2.62
CA LEU A 109 -5.32 3.91 1.90
C LEU A 109 -6.28 2.86 1.38
N PHE A 110 -6.27 2.65 0.07
CA PHE A 110 -7.07 1.64 -0.62
C PHE A 110 -6.14 0.71 -1.42
N ILE A 111 -6.54 -0.53 -1.55
CA ILE A 111 -5.82 -1.50 -2.39
C ILE A 111 -6.83 -2.17 -3.33
N GLN A 112 -6.47 -2.26 -4.60
CA GLN A 112 -7.21 -3.00 -5.60
C GLN A 112 -6.48 -4.28 -5.98
N ASN A 113 -7.20 -5.41 -5.88
CA ASN A 113 -6.69 -6.70 -6.32
C ASN A 113 -6.90 -6.86 -7.82
N ASN A 114 -5.82 -6.89 -8.61
CA ASN A 114 -5.81 -7.20 -10.03
C ASN A 114 -4.90 -8.41 -10.31
N LEU A 115 -4.76 -9.31 -9.35
CA LEU A 115 -3.86 -10.47 -9.46
C LEU A 115 -4.41 -11.56 -10.39
N GLY A 116 -5.68 -11.47 -10.80
CA GLY A 116 -6.32 -12.51 -11.60
C GLY A 116 -6.74 -13.73 -10.79
N ALA A 117 -6.68 -13.63 -9.47
CA ALA A 117 -7.10 -14.66 -8.54
C ALA A 117 -7.58 -14.00 -7.24
N THR A 118 -8.41 -14.71 -6.49
CA THR A 118 -8.86 -14.26 -5.16
C THR A 118 -7.70 -14.34 -4.18
N ILE A 119 -7.50 -13.29 -3.38
CA ILE A 119 -6.52 -13.31 -2.29
C ILE A 119 -6.98 -14.36 -1.25
N PRO A 120 -6.08 -15.23 -0.75
CA PRO A 120 -6.47 -16.24 0.24
C PRO A 120 -7.19 -15.64 1.45
N ALA A 121 -8.06 -16.43 2.07
CA ALA A 121 -8.82 -16.00 3.24
C ALA A 121 -7.95 -15.84 4.50
N SER A 122 -6.74 -16.38 4.49
CA SER A 122 -5.80 -16.33 5.62
C SER A 122 -4.35 -16.39 5.14
N GLY A 123 -3.41 -16.15 6.06
CA GLY A 123 -1.98 -16.20 5.76
C GLY A 123 -1.44 -14.94 5.07
N ASN A 124 -2.21 -13.86 5.02
CA ASN A 124 -1.78 -12.60 4.43
C ASN A 124 -1.17 -11.66 5.47
N THR A 125 -0.15 -10.93 5.07
CA THR A 125 0.49 -9.89 5.89
C THR A 125 0.59 -8.62 5.07
N LEU A 126 0.24 -7.50 5.67
CA LEU A 126 0.44 -6.17 5.12
C LEU A 126 0.93 -5.26 6.24
N VAL A 127 2.10 -4.68 6.06
CA VAL A 127 2.66 -3.72 7.02
C VAL A 127 3.00 -2.42 6.33
N SER A 128 2.98 -1.33 7.08
CA SER A 128 3.31 0.00 6.59
C SER A 128 4.43 0.62 7.40
N PHE A 129 5.16 1.52 6.78
CA PHE A 129 6.19 2.33 7.40
C PHE A 129 6.33 3.64 6.61
N THR A 130 6.99 4.63 7.19
CA THR A 130 7.13 5.94 6.56
C THR A 130 8.58 6.41 6.62
N TRP A 131 8.94 7.34 5.75
CA TRP A 131 10.23 8.01 5.77
C TRP A 131 10.15 9.36 5.06
N ASN A 132 11.20 10.14 5.24
CA ASN A 132 11.36 11.44 4.61
C ASN A 132 12.69 11.52 3.87
N GLU A 133 12.75 12.45 2.93
CA GLU A 133 14.01 12.94 2.39
C GLU A 133 14.46 14.13 3.22
N GLU A 134 15.69 14.10 3.71
CA GLU A 134 16.29 15.16 4.49
C GLU A 134 17.40 15.84 3.70
N VAL A 135 17.56 17.15 3.90
CA VAL A 135 18.64 17.94 3.28
C VAL A 135 19.59 18.43 4.36
N ASN A 136 20.86 18.09 4.22
CA ASN A 136 21.95 18.49 5.12
C ASN A 136 22.79 19.58 4.51
#